data_709981d3fcc4c03cd3ec867bdff5626b
#
_entry.id   709981d3fcc4c03cd3ec867bdff5626b
#
_cell.length_a   1.000
_cell.length_b   1.000
_cell.length_c   1.000
_cell.angle_alpha   90.00
_cell.angle_beta   90.00
_cell.angle_gamma   90.00
#
_symmetry.space_group_name_H-M   'P 1'
#
loop_
_entity.id
_entity.type
_entity.pdbx_description
1 polymer ?
#
loop_
_entity_poly.entity_id
_entity_poly.type
_entity_poly.pdbx_seq_one_letter_code
_entity_poly.pdbx_strand_id
1 'polypeptide(L)'
;MTPDGKDVYRWRYSVNLYKNFGLLWLFYKVFGGIFAGCLLFVLFLGDFKVSPEGAKWTSVGFAVMIAIVTLSYYIYALIQHGRYTWDFEMDEKGVKHKVHARQLKRAKVVAVLAALMGLLARKPAIISAGILAGSRASLYSTFASVKKITAVKARNVIYLDARLNHNQIYVDDEDFDEVYDFIAARCVNAKGRGRRKTRKG
;
A
#
# COMPACT_ATOMS: atom_id res chain seq x y z
N MET A 1 -9.18 8.11 -20.22
CA MET A 1 -9.74 9.06 -19.24
C MET A 1 -11.04 9.63 -19.80
N THR A 2 -12.18 9.55 -19.13
CA THR A 2 -13.47 10.03 -19.65
C THR A 2 -13.96 11.19 -18.79
N PRO A 3 -14.14 12.41 -19.35
CA PRO A 3 -14.80 13.50 -18.64
C PRO A 3 -16.30 13.19 -18.53
N ASP A 4 -16.81 13.16 -17.32
CA ASP A 4 -18.25 13.08 -17.05
C ASP A 4 -18.73 14.51 -16.84
N GLY A 5 -19.72 15.01 -17.59
CA GLY A 5 -20.21 16.39 -17.78
C GLY A 5 -20.23 17.40 -16.60
N LYS A 6 -19.34 17.27 -15.64
CA LYS A 6 -19.07 18.15 -14.49
C LYS A 6 -17.57 18.30 -14.20
N ASP A 7 -16.71 18.33 -15.19
CA ASP A 7 -15.25 18.46 -15.02
C ASP A 7 -14.62 17.42 -14.04
N VAL A 8 -15.25 16.25 -13.92
CA VAL A 8 -14.77 15.16 -13.08
C VAL A 8 -14.15 14.08 -13.96
N TYR A 9 -12.86 13.88 -13.79
CA TYR A 9 -12.10 12.82 -14.47
C TYR A 9 -12.19 11.53 -13.69
N ARG A 10 -12.59 10.43 -14.35
CA ARG A 10 -12.68 9.10 -13.75
C ARG A 10 -11.87 8.10 -14.53
N TRP A 11 -11.06 7.34 -13.81
CA TRP A 11 -10.31 6.21 -14.40
C TRP A 11 -10.16 5.07 -13.42
N ARG A 12 -9.81 3.93 -13.95
CA ARG A 12 -9.55 2.72 -13.18
C ARG A 12 -8.15 2.24 -13.46
N TYR A 13 -7.43 1.91 -12.38
CA TYR A 13 -6.10 1.35 -12.46
C TYR A 13 -6.06 -0.01 -11.78
N SER A 14 -5.50 -1.05 -12.44
CA SER A 14 -5.40 -2.39 -11.90
C SER A 14 -3.97 -2.89 -11.91
N VAL A 15 -3.53 -3.42 -10.78
CA VAL A 15 -2.20 -4.02 -10.61
C VAL A 15 -2.33 -5.53 -10.56
N ASN A 16 -1.48 -6.21 -11.33
CA ASN A 16 -1.37 -7.67 -11.24
C ASN A 16 -0.54 -8.04 -10.01
N LEU A 17 -1.17 -8.67 -9.00
CA LEU A 17 -0.51 -9.05 -7.76
C LEU A 17 0.56 -10.12 -7.97
N TYR A 18 0.36 -11.07 -8.89
CA TYR A 18 1.35 -12.13 -9.13
C TYR A 18 2.66 -11.61 -9.73
N LYS A 19 2.60 -10.51 -10.48
CA LYS A 19 3.76 -9.89 -11.14
C LYS A 19 4.33 -8.70 -10.37
N ASN A 20 3.68 -8.28 -9.26
CA ASN A 20 4.08 -7.10 -8.52
C ASN A 20 5.10 -7.45 -7.42
N PHE A 21 6.33 -7.67 -7.82
CA PHE A 21 7.46 -7.86 -6.90
C PHE A 21 7.67 -6.67 -5.95
N GLY A 22 7.29 -5.46 -6.34
CA GLY A 22 7.46 -4.27 -5.52
C GLY A 22 6.62 -4.32 -4.24
N LEU A 23 5.40 -4.86 -4.31
CA LEU A 23 4.53 -5.02 -3.15
C LEU A 23 5.05 -6.13 -2.22
N LEU A 24 5.44 -7.28 -2.78
CA LEU A 24 6.03 -8.38 -2.00
C LEU A 24 7.33 -7.93 -1.29
N TRP A 25 8.17 -7.16 -2.00
CA TRP A 25 9.39 -6.58 -1.43
C TRP A 25 9.12 -5.62 -0.27
N LEU A 26 8.02 -4.86 -0.35
CA LEU A 26 7.58 -4.01 0.76
C LEU A 26 7.25 -4.84 2.01
N PHE A 27 6.54 -5.96 1.84
CA PHE A 27 6.28 -6.89 2.95
C PHE A 27 7.56 -7.43 3.55
N TYR A 28 8.52 -7.86 2.73
CA TYR A 28 9.82 -8.34 3.24
C TYR A 28 10.57 -7.25 4.01
N LYS A 29 10.54 -6.00 3.56
CA LYS A 29 11.15 -4.89 4.32
C LYS A 29 10.51 -4.67 5.67
N VAL A 30 9.18 -4.69 5.74
CA VAL A 30 8.45 -4.47 6.99
C VAL A 30 8.68 -5.62 7.97
N PHE A 31 8.42 -6.85 7.54
CA PHE A 31 8.58 -8.03 8.41
C PHE A 31 10.04 -8.31 8.75
N GLY A 32 10.95 -8.13 7.80
CA GLY A 32 12.39 -8.25 8.03
C GLY A 32 12.91 -7.18 8.99
N GLY A 33 12.39 -5.95 8.90
CA GLY A 33 12.73 -4.89 9.86
C GLY A 33 12.23 -5.18 11.27
N ILE A 34 11.01 -5.71 11.41
CA ILE A 34 10.48 -6.15 12.71
C ILE A 34 11.34 -7.29 13.27
N PHE A 35 11.64 -8.30 12.45
CA PHE A 35 12.47 -9.43 12.85
C PHE A 35 13.87 -8.99 13.28
N ALA A 36 14.52 -8.11 12.50
CA ALA A 36 15.82 -7.55 12.85
C ALA A 36 15.77 -6.74 14.15
N GLY A 37 14.73 -5.96 14.39
CA GLY A 37 14.52 -5.24 15.64
C GLY A 37 14.35 -6.16 16.84
N CYS A 38 13.55 -7.22 16.71
CA CYS A 38 13.41 -8.25 17.74
C CYS A 38 14.74 -8.98 18.02
N LEU A 39 15.48 -9.31 16.95
CA LEU A 39 16.79 -9.96 17.10
C LEU A 39 17.78 -9.06 17.83
N LEU A 40 17.89 -7.79 17.45
CA LEU A 40 18.75 -6.82 18.14
C LEU A 40 18.37 -6.67 19.60
N PHE A 41 17.07 -6.66 19.91
CA PHE A 41 16.59 -6.59 21.29
C PHE A 41 17.01 -7.84 22.10
N VAL A 42 16.87 -9.03 21.54
CA VAL A 42 17.30 -10.29 22.20
C VAL A 42 18.81 -10.31 22.40
N LEU A 43 19.58 -9.88 21.40
CA LEU A 43 21.04 -9.78 21.50
C LEU A 43 21.47 -8.78 22.58
N PHE A 44 20.78 -7.65 22.67
CA PHE A 44 21.05 -6.65 23.72
C PHE A 44 20.82 -7.23 25.12
N LEU A 45 19.74 -8.00 25.34
CA LEU A 45 19.47 -8.66 26.61
C LEU A 45 20.50 -9.77 26.96
N GLY A 46 21.11 -10.36 25.93
CA GLY A 46 22.13 -11.42 26.05
C GLY A 46 23.59 -10.92 25.97
N ASP A 47 23.84 -9.64 26.25
CA ASP A 47 25.16 -9.02 26.16
C ASP A 47 25.89 -9.27 24.81
N PHE A 48 25.11 -9.31 23.72
CA PHE A 48 25.60 -9.59 22.35
C PHE A 48 26.34 -10.93 22.16
N LYS A 49 26.14 -11.87 23.07
CA LYS A 49 26.71 -13.22 22.92
C LYS A 49 25.82 -14.07 22.04
N VAL A 50 26.35 -14.48 20.91
CA VAL A 50 25.65 -15.37 19.95
C VAL A 50 26.31 -16.75 20.03
N SER A 51 25.56 -17.75 20.50
CA SER A 51 25.98 -19.13 20.37
C SER A 51 25.76 -19.67 18.95
N PRO A 52 26.57 -20.63 18.45
CA PRO A 52 26.33 -21.24 17.15
C PRO A 52 24.94 -21.85 17.01
N GLU A 53 24.41 -22.41 18.08
CA GLU A 53 23.09 -22.98 18.14
C GLU A 53 21.99 -21.87 18.06
N GLY A 54 22.18 -20.77 18.76
CA GLY A 54 21.32 -19.58 18.67
C GLY A 54 21.27 -18.99 17.26
N ALA A 55 22.44 -18.91 16.58
CA ALA A 55 22.54 -18.46 15.21
C ALA A 55 21.75 -19.37 14.24
N LYS A 56 21.85 -20.69 14.42
CA LYS A 56 21.10 -21.69 13.64
C LYS A 56 19.60 -21.48 13.79
N TRP A 57 19.08 -21.43 15.02
CA TRP A 57 17.65 -21.26 15.26
C TRP A 57 17.12 -19.92 14.79
N THR A 58 17.91 -18.86 14.88
CA THR A 58 17.58 -17.55 14.32
C THR A 58 17.44 -17.61 12.81
N SER A 59 18.36 -18.27 12.11
CA SER A 59 18.32 -18.43 10.65
C SER A 59 17.11 -19.25 10.21
N VAL A 60 16.80 -20.33 10.93
CA VAL A 60 15.58 -21.12 10.69
C VAL A 60 14.33 -20.27 10.90
N GLY A 61 14.25 -19.51 11.99
CA GLY A 61 13.12 -18.60 12.27
C GLY A 61 12.93 -17.56 11.17
N PHE A 62 14.03 -16.99 10.66
CA PHE A 62 13.99 -16.06 9.53
C PHE A 62 13.47 -16.72 8.25
N ALA A 63 13.98 -17.92 7.92
CA ALA A 63 13.51 -18.67 6.74
C ALA A 63 12.01 -19.02 6.83
N VAL A 64 11.55 -19.46 8.01
CA VAL A 64 10.11 -19.73 8.26
C VAL A 64 9.28 -18.46 8.12
N MET A 65 9.75 -17.34 8.66
CA MET A 65 9.06 -16.05 8.50
C MET A 65 8.92 -15.66 7.01
N ILE A 66 10.00 -15.76 6.23
CA ILE A 66 9.96 -15.47 4.79
C ILE A 66 8.95 -16.39 4.08
N ALA A 67 8.96 -17.69 4.39
CA ALA A 67 8.00 -18.64 3.82
C ALA A 67 6.55 -18.29 4.15
N ILE A 68 6.24 -17.95 5.40
CA ILE A 68 4.91 -17.55 5.84
C ILE A 68 4.46 -16.26 5.14
N VAL A 69 5.31 -15.24 5.07
CA VAL A 69 5.00 -13.97 4.40
C VAL A 69 4.72 -14.21 2.92
N THR A 70 5.55 -15.01 2.26
CA THR A 70 5.39 -15.35 0.84
C THR A 70 4.07 -16.09 0.60
N LEU A 71 3.81 -17.13 1.39
CA LEU A 71 2.59 -17.92 1.28
C LEU A 71 1.34 -17.06 1.52
N SER A 72 1.36 -16.23 2.55
CA SER A 72 0.26 -15.32 2.88
C SER A 72 0.00 -14.31 1.75
N TYR A 73 1.05 -13.79 1.12
CA TYR A 73 0.93 -12.90 -0.03
C TYR A 73 0.23 -13.58 -1.21
N TYR A 74 0.64 -14.80 -1.56
CA TYR A 74 0.02 -15.52 -2.68
C TYR A 74 -1.40 -15.98 -2.37
N ILE A 75 -1.70 -16.37 -1.13
CA ILE A 75 -3.08 -16.64 -0.69
C ILE A 75 -3.94 -15.38 -0.85
N TYR A 76 -3.43 -14.23 -0.42
CA TYR A 76 -4.12 -12.96 -0.62
C TYR A 76 -4.34 -12.65 -2.11
N ALA A 77 -3.32 -12.87 -2.96
CA ALA A 77 -3.42 -12.69 -4.40
C ALA A 77 -4.50 -13.62 -5.02
N LEU A 78 -4.60 -14.87 -4.57
CA LEU A 78 -5.65 -15.81 -4.97
C LEU A 78 -7.05 -15.31 -4.59
N ILE A 79 -7.24 -14.86 -3.34
CA ILE A 79 -8.52 -14.29 -2.86
C ILE A 79 -8.94 -13.09 -3.72
N GLN A 80 -7.97 -12.26 -4.15
CA GLN A 80 -8.22 -11.10 -5.00
C GLN A 80 -8.27 -11.43 -6.50
N HIS A 81 -8.18 -12.70 -6.89
CA HIS A 81 -8.11 -13.17 -8.30
C HIS A 81 -6.95 -12.54 -9.07
N GLY A 82 -5.82 -12.37 -8.42
CA GLY A 82 -4.57 -11.89 -9.01
C GLY A 82 -4.53 -10.42 -9.37
N ARG A 83 -5.59 -9.65 -9.14
CA ARG A 83 -5.66 -8.22 -9.52
C ARG A 83 -6.15 -7.38 -8.36
N TYR A 84 -5.47 -6.26 -8.12
CA TYR A 84 -5.94 -5.24 -7.20
C TYR A 84 -6.29 -3.98 -7.99
N THR A 85 -7.54 -3.49 -7.85
CA THR A 85 -8.10 -2.43 -8.67
C THR A 85 -8.52 -1.26 -7.81
N TRP A 86 -8.13 -0.06 -8.23
CA TRP A 86 -8.57 1.20 -7.65
C TRP A 86 -9.40 1.98 -8.67
N ASP A 87 -10.47 2.58 -8.21
CA ASP A 87 -11.25 3.56 -8.94
C ASP A 87 -10.85 4.96 -8.46
N PHE A 88 -10.41 5.80 -9.39
CA PHE A 88 -10.00 7.18 -9.15
C PHE A 88 -11.06 8.15 -9.66
N GLU A 89 -11.33 9.19 -8.87
CA GLU A 89 -12.18 10.32 -9.23
C GLU A 89 -11.39 11.60 -8.91
N MET A 90 -11.16 12.45 -9.91
CA MET A 90 -10.42 13.71 -9.78
C MET A 90 -11.30 14.86 -10.26
N ASP A 91 -11.43 15.88 -9.43
CA ASP A 91 -12.13 17.13 -9.70
C ASP A 91 -11.16 18.33 -9.55
N GLU A 92 -11.67 19.54 -9.66
CA GLU A 92 -10.86 20.75 -9.48
C GLU A 92 -10.31 20.94 -8.06
N LYS A 93 -10.91 20.31 -7.05
CA LYS A 93 -10.58 20.49 -5.63
C LYS A 93 -9.65 19.42 -5.10
N GLY A 94 -9.64 18.22 -5.71
CA GLY A 94 -8.86 17.13 -5.20
C GLY A 94 -9.00 15.83 -5.98
N VAL A 95 -8.40 14.79 -5.44
CA VAL A 95 -8.48 13.45 -5.98
C VAL A 95 -8.92 12.46 -4.91
N LYS A 96 -9.86 11.63 -5.27
CA LYS A 96 -10.40 10.55 -4.47
C LYS A 96 -10.02 9.23 -5.09
N HIS A 97 -9.47 8.32 -4.31
CA HIS A 97 -9.37 6.94 -4.73
C HIS A 97 -10.20 6.04 -3.84
N LYS A 98 -10.78 5.01 -4.44
CA LYS A 98 -11.58 3.99 -3.77
C LYS A 98 -11.10 2.62 -4.21
N VAL A 99 -11.11 1.69 -3.28
CA VAL A 99 -10.97 0.27 -3.63
C VAL A 99 -12.22 -0.17 -4.39
N HIS A 100 -12.03 -0.86 -5.49
CA HIS A 100 -13.15 -1.31 -6.33
C HIS A 100 -14.17 -2.15 -5.55
N ALA A 101 -15.47 -1.93 -5.77
CA ALA A 101 -16.55 -2.47 -4.93
C ALA A 101 -16.51 -4.00 -4.74
N ARG A 102 -16.12 -4.75 -5.78
CA ARG A 102 -15.99 -6.22 -5.69
C ARG A 102 -14.90 -6.65 -4.71
N GLN A 103 -13.78 -5.94 -4.69
CA GLN A 103 -12.66 -6.23 -3.79
C GLN A 103 -12.99 -5.81 -2.36
N LEU A 104 -13.68 -4.70 -2.20
CA LEU A 104 -14.16 -4.26 -0.90
C LEU A 104 -15.11 -5.28 -0.27
N LYS A 105 -16.03 -5.88 -1.06
CA LYS A 105 -16.92 -6.96 -0.58
C LYS A 105 -16.10 -8.16 -0.09
N ARG A 106 -15.08 -8.60 -0.85
CA ARG A 106 -14.21 -9.72 -0.44
C ARG A 106 -13.40 -9.39 0.81
N ALA A 107 -12.81 -8.20 0.86
CA ALA A 107 -12.07 -7.75 2.04
C ALA A 107 -12.95 -7.71 3.30
N LYS A 108 -14.22 -7.28 3.18
CA LYS A 108 -15.20 -7.32 4.27
C LYS A 108 -15.51 -8.74 4.73
N VAL A 109 -15.69 -9.69 3.80
CA VAL A 109 -15.91 -11.10 4.16
C VAL A 109 -14.72 -11.66 4.93
N VAL A 110 -13.50 -11.43 4.45
CA VAL A 110 -12.28 -11.86 5.15
C VAL A 110 -12.17 -11.19 6.52
N ALA A 111 -12.50 -9.89 6.63
CA ALA A 111 -12.48 -9.15 7.88
C ALA A 111 -13.50 -9.71 8.90
N VAL A 112 -14.72 -10.05 8.46
CA VAL A 112 -15.75 -10.66 9.31
C VAL A 112 -15.32 -12.05 9.77
N LEU A 113 -14.78 -12.88 8.86
CA LEU A 113 -14.26 -14.21 9.24
C LEU A 113 -13.11 -14.10 10.24
N ALA A 114 -12.18 -13.18 10.04
CA ALA A 114 -11.07 -12.90 10.97
C ALA A 114 -11.61 -12.45 12.34
N ALA A 115 -12.60 -11.55 12.36
CA ALA A 115 -13.22 -11.09 13.61
C ALA A 115 -13.92 -12.23 14.37
N LEU A 116 -14.66 -13.09 13.65
CA LEU A 116 -15.30 -14.28 14.23
C LEU A 116 -14.27 -15.27 14.81
N MET A 117 -13.20 -15.56 14.05
CA MET A 117 -12.10 -16.40 14.54
C MET A 117 -11.40 -15.79 15.75
N GLY A 118 -11.20 -14.46 15.76
CA GLY A 118 -10.67 -13.73 16.91
C GLY A 118 -11.57 -13.82 18.14
N LEU A 119 -12.89 -13.77 17.95
CA LEU A 119 -13.86 -13.92 19.01
C LEU A 119 -13.84 -15.35 19.59
N LEU A 120 -13.87 -16.37 18.74
CA LEU A 120 -13.77 -17.77 19.14
C LEU A 120 -12.46 -18.07 19.87
N ALA A 121 -11.35 -17.51 19.40
CA ALA A 121 -10.05 -17.64 20.03
C ALA A 121 -9.83 -16.73 21.24
N ARG A 122 -10.83 -15.91 21.63
CA ARG A 122 -10.75 -14.91 22.70
C ARG A 122 -9.54 -13.95 22.55
N LYS A 123 -9.19 -13.59 21.30
CA LYS A 123 -8.06 -12.70 20.99
C LYS A 123 -8.55 -11.34 20.48
N PRO A 124 -8.70 -10.31 21.33
CA PRO A 124 -9.24 -9.00 20.94
C PRO A 124 -8.41 -8.29 19.87
N ALA A 125 -7.10 -8.55 19.79
CA ALA A 125 -6.23 -7.99 18.76
C ALA A 125 -6.62 -8.44 17.34
N ILE A 126 -7.12 -9.67 17.16
CA ILE A 126 -7.57 -10.18 15.86
C ILE A 126 -8.91 -9.54 15.48
N ILE A 127 -9.78 -9.32 16.44
CA ILE A 127 -11.08 -8.66 16.24
C ILE A 127 -10.86 -7.21 15.76
N SER A 128 -10.03 -6.45 16.46
CA SER A 128 -9.74 -5.06 16.11
C SER A 128 -9.01 -4.93 14.77
N ALA A 129 -8.10 -5.84 14.44
CA ALA A 129 -7.44 -5.88 13.13
C ALA A 129 -8.44 -6.11 11.99
N GLY A 130 -9.41 -7.03 12.16
CA GLY A 130 -10.50 -7.27 11.20
C GLY A 130 -11.36 -6.03 10.97
N ILE A 131 -11.78 -5.35 12.02
CA ILE A 131 -12.58 -4.11 11.94
C ILE A 131 -11.79 -3.00 11.22
N LEU A 132 -10.52 -2.81 11.56
CA LEU A 132 -9.66 -1.79 10.98
C LEU A 132 -9.40 -2.02 9.49
N ALA A 133 -9.22 -3.27 9.07
CA ALA A 133 -9.02 -3.64 7.67
C ALA A 133 -10.23 -3.28 6.78
N GLY A 134 -11.46 -3.34 7.34
CA GLY A 134 -12.69 -2.97 6.62
C GLY A 134 -12.98 -1.47 6.52
N SER A 135 -12.33 -0.63 7.32
CA SER A 135 -12.69 0.79 7.49
C SER A 135 -12.08 1.73 6.45
N ARG A 136 -10.92 1.40 5.86
CA ARG A 136 -10.18 2.29 4.94
C ARG A 136 -10.45 1.96 3.46
N ALA A 137 -11.70 2.16 3.04
CA ALA A 137 -12.11 1.86 1.66
C ALA A 137 -11.86 3.00 0.66
N SER A 138 -11.66 4.23 1.11
CA SER A 138 -11.42 5.39 0.25
C SER A 138 -10.56 6.44 0.94
N LEU A 139 -9.77 7.16 0.15
CA LEU A 139 -8.96 8.29 0.59
C LEU A 139 -9.22 9.47 -0.35
N TYR A 140 -9.44 10.66 0.24
CA TYR A 140 -9.57 11.92 -0.49
C TYR A 140 -8.41 12.84 -0.15
N SER A 141 -7.78 13.42 -1.16
CA SER A 141 -6.70 14.40 -1.00
C SER A 141 -7.08 15.68 -1.70
N THR A 142 -7.24 16.74 -0.92
CA THR A 142 -7.48 18.09 -1.43
C THR A 142 -6.19 18.69 -1.93
N PHE A 143 -6.16 19.24 -3.14
CA PHE A 143 -4.95 19.84 -3.73
C PHE A 143 -4.37 20.99 -2.90
N ALA A 144 -5.23 21.79 -2.24
CA ALA A 144 -4.82 22.86 -1.36
C ALA A 144 -4.01 22.36 -0.13
N SER A 145 -4.19 21.11 0.31
CA SER A 145 -3.50 20.53 1.44
C SER A 145 -2.16 19.91 1.10
N VAL A 146 -1.88 19.68 -0.19
CA VAL A 146 -0.67 19.02 -0.69
C VAL A 146 0.53 19.94 -0.51
N LYS A 147 1.57 19.41 0.15
CA LYS A 147 2.83 20.14 0.39
C LYS A 147 3.96 19.72 -0.52
N LYS A 148 3.88 18.50 -1.07
CA LYS A 148 4.89 17.96 -1.98
C LYS A 148 4.24 17.01 -2.99
N ILE A 149 4.66 17.14 -4.23
CA ILE A 149 4.30 16.22 -5.31
C ILE A 149 5.55 15.50 -5.76
N THR A 150 5.50 14.17 -5.89
CA THR A 150 6.60 13.38 -6.43
C THR A 150 6.06 12.44 -7.50
N ALA A 151 6.42 12.65 -8.75
CA ALA A 151 6.03 11.81 -9.86
C ALA A 151 7.12 10.78 -10.18
N VAL A 152 6.75 9.50 -10.26
CA VAL A 152 7.65 8.40 -10.63
C VAL A 152 7.04 7.67 -11.82
N LYS A 153 7.35 8.16 -13.03
CA LYS A 153 6.79 7.64 -14.28
C LYS A 153 7.11 6.15 -14.48
N ALA A 154 8.31 5.70 -14.10
CA ALA A 154 8.69 4.28 -14.18
C ALA A 154 7.79 3.32 -13.39
N ARG A 155 6.98 3.83 -12.47
CA ARG A 155 6.03 3.06 -11.64
C ARG A 155 4.58 3.49 -11.84
N ASN A 156 4.34 4.39 -12.77
CA ASN A 156 3.01 4.94 -13.05
C ASN A 156 2.32 5.49 -11.79
N VAL A 157 3.08 6.18 -10.91
CA VAL A 157 2.57 6.68 -9.65
C VAL A 157 2.94 8.13 -9.40
N ILE A 158 1.96 8.91 -8.94
CA ILE A 158 2.11 10.28 -8.46
C ILE A 158 1.81 10.28 -6.95
N TYR A 159 2.78 10.65 -6.14
CA TYR A 159 2.65 10.79 -4.70
C TYR A 159 2.19 12.20 -4.36
N LEU A 160 1.13 12.31 -3.59
CA LEU A 160 0.65 13.56 -3.00
C LEU A 160 0.86 13.52 -1.50
N ASP A 161 1.87 14.25 -1.04
CA ASP A 161 2.22 14.31 0.37
C ASP A 161 1.61 15.56 1.01
N ALA A 162 0.64 15.38 1.89
CA ALA A 162 0.11 16.37 2.79
C ALA A 162 0.62 16.10 4.22
N ARG A 163 0.32 17.01 5.17
CA ARG A 163 0.85 16.92 6.56
C ARG A 163 0.47 15.61 7.26
N LEU A 164 -0.73 15.10 7.04
CA LEU A 164 -1.28 13.89 7.69
C LEU A 164 -1.78 12.84 6.68
N ASN A 165 -1.62 13.12 5.40
CA ASN A 165 -2.18 12.28 4.35
C ASN A 165 -1.15 12.08 3.24
N HIS A 166 -0.83 10.82 2.94
CA HIS A 166 0.06 10.41 1.86
C HIS A 166 -0.76 9.62 0.85
N ASN A 167 -1.13 10.25 -0.25
CA ASN A 167 -1.92 9.61 -1.29
C ASN A 167 -1.05 9.19 -2.47
N GLN A 168 -1.38 8.05 -3.07
CA GLN A 168 -0.72 7.49 -4.25
C GLN A 168 -1.74 7.40 -5.37
N ILE A 169 -1.49 8.12 -6.44
CA ILE A 169 -2.35 8.14 -7.61
C ILE A 169 -1.65 7.33 -8.70
N TYR A 170 -2.28 6.26 -9.13
CA TYR A 170 -1.79 5.42 -10.21
C TYR A 170 -2.49 5.83 -11.50
N VAL A 171 -1.71 6.03 -12.56
CA VAL A 171 -2.18 6.50 -13.86
C VAL A 171 -1.46 5.70 -14.94
N ASP A 172 -2.16 5.33 -16.01
CA ASP A 172 -1.52 4.66 -17.15
C ASP A 172 -0.53 5.59 -17.85
N ASP A 173 0.48 5.00 -18.53
CA ASP A 173 1.58 5.75 -19.16
C ASP A 173 1.09 6.84 -20.12
N GLU A 174 -0.01 6.58 -20.83
CA GLU A 174 -0.61 7.48 -21.84
C GLU A 174 -1.15 8.76 -21.20
N ASP A 175 -1.87 8.64 -20.08
CA ASP A 175 -2.52 9.77 -19.38
C ASP A 175 -1.62 10.40 -18.30
N PHE A 176 -0.43 9.83 -18.04
CA PHE A 176 0.40 10.20 -16.90
C PHE A 176 0.81 11.68 -16.88
N ASP A 177 1.22 12.19 -18.01
CA ASP A 177 1.72 13.56 -18.12
C ASP A 177 0.57 14.56 -17.98
N GLU A 178 -0.60 14.28 -18.58
CA GLU A 178 -1.80 15.10 -18.49
C GLU A 178 -2.30 15.20 -17.04
N VAL A 179 -2.42 14.06 -16.37
CA VAL A 179 -2.85 14.01 -14.95
C VAL A 179 -1.86 14.72 -14.04
N TYR A 180 -0.55 14.53 -14.29
CA TYR A 180 0.48 15.22 -13.51
C TYR A 180 0.39 16.73 -13.66
N ASP A 181 0.27 17.23 -14.88
CA ASP A 181 0.20 18.67 -15.16
C ASP A 181 -1.08 19.29 -14.57
N PHE A 182 -2.20 18.58 -14.65
CA PHE A 182 -3.46 18.97 -14.02
C PHE A 182 -3.33 19.13 -12.50
N ILE A 183 -2.72 18.15 -11.83
CA ILE A 183 -2.50 18.16 -10.37
C ILE A 183 -1.48 19.26 -10.00
N ALA A 184 -0.37 19.37 -10.74
CA ALA A 184 0.68 20.34 -10.45
C ALA A 184 0.20 21.79 -10.58
N ALA A 185 -0.69 22.07 -11.53
CA ALA A 185 -1.30 23.39 -11.69
C ALA A 185 -2.19 23.80 -10.50
N ARG A 186 -2.85 22.83 -9.84
CA ARG A 186 -3.80 23.08 -8.75
C ARG A 186 -3.19 22.99 -7.35
N CYS A 187 -2.06 22.34 -7.20
CA CYS A 187 -1.35 22.26 -5.91
C CYS A 187 -0.47 23.49 -5.67
N VAL A 188 -1.10 24.65 -5.44
CA VAL A 188 -0.41 25.95 -5.29
C VAL A 188 0.57 25.97 -4.10
N ASN A 189 0.26 25.21 -3.03
CA ASN A 189 1.06 25.16 -1.80
C ASN A 189 2.18 24.10 -1.83
N ALA A 190 2.35 23.39 -2.91
CA ALA A 190 3.37 22.35 -3.01
C ALA A 190 4.78 22.96 -3.15
N LYS A 191 5.57 22.86 -2.07
CA LYS A 191 6.99 23.18 -2.05
C LYS A 191 7.77 22.04 -2.74
N GLY A 192 8.14 22.24 -3.97
CA GLY A 192 8.89 21.26 -4.75
C GLY A 192 7.98 20.57 -5.77
N ARG A 193 7.95 21.12 -6.96
CA ARG A 193 7.47 20.45 -8.17
C ARG A 193 8.39 19.27 -8.40
N GLY A 194 7.87 18.08 -8.14
CA GLY A 194 8.61 16.86 -7.97
C GLY A 194 9.57 16.54 -9.12
N ARG A 195 10.69 16.01 -8.74
CA ARG A 195 11.70 15.46 -9.65
C ARG A 195 11.06 14.36 -10.48
N ARG A 196 10.76 14.65 -11.73
CA ARG A 196 10.24 13.72 -12.73
C ARG A 196 11.35 12.68 -12.98
N LYS A 197 11.28 11.51 -12.36
CA LYS A 197 12.19 10.42 -12.70
C LYS A 197 11.66 9.76 -13.97
N THR A 198 12.30 10.10 -15.09
CA THR A 198 12.11 9.36 -16.34
C THR A 198 12.68 7.94 -16.19
N ARG A 199 12.04 6.98 -16.84
CA ARG A 199 12.56 5.62 -16.99
C ARG A 199 13.92 5.74 -17.70
N LYS A 200 15.00 5.28 -17.07
CA LYS A 200 16.23 5.00 -17.81
C LYS A 200 15.90 3.79 -18.70
N GLY A 201 16.03 3.99 -20.01
CA GLY A 201 15.88 2.97 -21.02
C GLY A 201 16.85 1.82 -20.84
#